data_73db3cce6e1754ff47f9579ac54b5749
#
_entry.id   73db3cce6e1754ff47f9579ac54b5749
#
_cell.length_a   1.000
_cell.length_b   1.000
_cell.length_c   1.000
_cell.angle_alpha   90.00
_cell.angle_beta   90.00
_cell.angle_gamma   90.00
#
_symmetry.space_group_name_H-M   'P 1'
#
loop_
_entity.id
_entity.type
_entity.pdbx_description
1 polymer ?
#
loop_
_entity_poly.entity_id
_entity_poly.type
_entity_poly.pdbx_seq_one_letter_code
_entity_poly.pdbx_strand_id
1 'polypeptide(L)'
;MADEITLEVARYRPELESEPVMESFQVPLREHWAVLDGLTYVKDQLDGTLSFRWSCRMGICGSCGMTVNGEPQLSCATFLTDYAPGPVRVEPLRNFPVIRDLVIDIDDFMTKLPEVKPWIIRDVHSPVEEGEYLQTPQELDEYQQFSMCINCMLCYSACPVYSLEPDFIGPAAIALAQRYNLDSRDEGAEERRAVLSSPEGIWACTFVGECSAACPKGVDPAGAIQRYKLTAATRSIKDLLMPRSRR
;
A
#
# COMPACT_ATOMS: atom_id res chain seq x y z
N MET A 1 35.05 -9.72 -7.67
CA MET A 1 33.60 -9.54 -7.42
C MET A 1 32.90 -10.08 -8.67
N ALA A 2 31.74 -10.69 -8.57
CA ALA A 2 30.99 -11.13 -9.75
C ALA A 2 30.63 -9.87 -10.57
N ASP A 3 30.90 -9.90 -11.88
CA ASP A 3 30.57 -8.79 -12.78
C ASP A 3 29.08 -8.81 -13.19
N GLU A 4 28.39 -9.91 -12.89
CA GLU A 4 26.98 -10.17 -13.23
C GLU A 4 26.23 -10.80 -12.05
N ILE A 5 24.90 -10.61 -12.05
CA ILE A 5 23.97 -11.23 -11.11
C ILE A 5 22.78 -11.81 -11.89
N THR A 6 22.23 -12.92 -11.42
CA THR A 6 21.05 -13.53 -12.03
C THR A 6 19.77 -12.88 -11.50
N LEU A 7 18.92 -12.39 -12.41
CA LEU A 7 17.51 -12.07 -12.12
C LEU A 7 16.64 -13.25 -12.57
N GLU A 8 15.87 -13.81 -11.62
CA GLU A 8 14.80 -14.76 -11.90
C GLU A 8 13.49 -14.00 -11.91
N VAL A 9 12.91 -13.80 -13.09
CA VAL A 9 11.74 -12.94 -13.28
C VAL A 9 10.52 -13.79 -13.62
N ALA A 10 9.41 -13.57 -12.91
CA ALA A 10 8.14 -14.18 -13.23
C ALA A 10 7.61 -13.59 -14.55
N ARG A 11 7.37 -14.47 -15.52
CA ARG A 11 6.82 -14.14 -16.83
C ARG A 11 5.42 -14.75 -16.93
N TYR A 12 4.49 -13.96 -17.41
CA TYR A 12 3.13 -14.38 -17.69
C TYR A 12 2.58 -13.65 -18.91
N ARG A 13 2.36 -14.39 -19.96
CA ARG A 13 1.77 -13.91 -21.24
C ARG A 13 0.46 -14.64 -21.41
N PRO A 14 -0.68 -14.06 -21.04
CA PRO A 14 -1.98 -14.75 -21.01
C PRO A 14 -2.42 -15.35 -22.36
N GLU A 15 -1.87 -14.84 -23.46
CA GLU A 15 -2.07 -15.39 -24.81
C GLU A 15 -1.26 -16.65 -25.10
N LEU A 16 -0.25 -16.97 -24.31
CA LEU A 16 0.69 -18.09 -24.54
C LEU A 16 0.76 -19.07 -23.37
N GLU A 17 0.52 -18.60 -22.16
CA GLU A 17 0.77 -19.34 -20.91
C GLU A 17 -0.48 -19.40 -20.05
N SER A 18 -0.75 -20.57 -19.45
CA SER A 18 -1.85 -20.75 -18.48
C SER A 18 -1.43 -20.34 -17.05
N GLU A 19 -0.14 -20.37 -16.74
CA GLU A 19 0.43 -20.06 -15.42
C GLU A 19 1.76 -19.30 -15.59
N PRO A 20 2.15 -18.46 -14.60
CA PRO A 20 3.43 -17.79 -14.62
C PRO A 20 4.61 -18.78 -14.62
N VAL A 21 5.64 -18.49 -15.39
CA VAL A 21 6.90 -19.25 -15.44
C VAL A 21 8.06 -18.37 -15.02
N MET A 22 9.11 -18.93 -14.43
CA MET A 22 10.32 -18.19 -14.06
C MET A 22 11.32 -18.23 -15.21
N GLU A 23 11.76 -17.07 -15.67
CA GLU A 23 12.84 -16.93 -16.65
C GLU A 23 14.07 -16.28 -15.99
N SER A 24 15.27 -16.78 -16.32
CA SER A 24 16.52 -16.29 -15.73
C SER A 24 17.28 -15.41 -16.71
N PHE A 25 17.73 -14.25 -16.23
CA PHE A 25 18.48 -13.28 -17.00
C PHE A 25 19.79 -12.92 -16.29
N GLN A 26 20.91 -12.87 -17.03
CA GLN A 26 22.16 -12.37 -16.49
C GLN A 26 22.22 -10.86 -16.73
N VAL A 27 22.37 -10.09 -15.65
CA VAL A 27 22.45 -8.63 -15.72
C VAL A 27 23.74 -8.13 -15.06
N PRO A 28 24.33 -7.02 -15.54
CA PRO A 28 25.51 -6.44 -14.91
C PRO A 28 25.26 -6.09 -13.44
N LEU A 29 26.15 -6.49 -12.55
CA LEU A 29 26.15 -6.08 -11.16
C LEU A 29 26.93 -4.78 -11.02
N ARG A 30 26.22 -3.66 -10.85
CA ARG A 30 26.81 -2.34 -10.64
C ARG A 30 26.45 -1.80 -9.28
N GLU A 31 27.36 -1.04 -8.66
CA GLU A 31 27.28 -0.58 -7.27
C GLU A 31 25.96 0.12 -6.90
N HIS A 32 25.36 0.89 -7.80
CA HIS A 32 24.15 1.65 -7.49
C HIS A 32 22.91 1.16 -8.28
N TRP A 33 23.00 -0.03 -8.86
CA TRP A 33 21.85 -0.57 -9.57
C TRP A 33 20.82 -1.17 -8.64
N ALA A 34 19.61 -0.62 -8.73
CA ALA A 34 18.44 -1.22 -8.12
C ALA A 34 17.88 -2.37 -8.99
N VAL A 35 17.01 -3.17 -8.43
CA VAL A 35 16.26 -4.22 -9.16
C VAL A 35 15.58 -3.64 -10.39
N LEU A 36 15.03 -2.42 -10.30
CA LEU A 36 14.41 -1.72 -11.43
C LEU A 36 15.41 -1.47 -12.58
N ASP A 37 16.66 -1.17 -12.29
CA ASP A 37 17.69 -0.95 -13.33
C ASP A 37 18.03 -2.27 -14.03
N GLY A 38 18.10 -3.37 -13.25
CA GLY A 38 18.25 -4.71 -13.80
C GLY A 38 17.09 -5.10 -14.71
N LEU A 39 15.84 -4.88 -14.29
CA LEU A 39 14.66 -5.13 -15.12
C LEU A 39 14.64 -4.26 -16.38
N THR A 40 15.07 -3.00 -16.27
CA THR A 40 15.20 -2.10 -17.43
C THR A 40 16.25 -2.62 -18.40
N TYR A 41 17.39 -3.09 -17.90
CA TYR A 41 18.43 -3.71 -18.73
C TYR A 41 17.90 -4.97 -19.45
N VAL A 42 17.16 -5.84 -18.73
CA VAL A 42 16.52 -7.01 -19.36
C VAL A 42 15.63 -6.55 -20.51
N LYS A 43 14.74 -5.59 -20.26
CA LYS A 43 13.79 -5.09 -21.26
C LYS A 43 14.49 -4.46 -22.47
N ASP A 44 15.53 -3.69 -22.25
CA ASP A 44 16.18 -2.90 -23.32
C ASP A 44 17.20 -3.71 -24.12
N GLN A 45 17.84 -4.73 -23.50
CA GLN A 45 18.97 -5.43 -24.10
C GLN A 45 18.74 -6.93 -24.34
N LEU A 46 17.85 -7.57 -23.54
CA LEU A 46 17.70 -9.03 -23.57
C LEU A 46 16.33 -9.46 -24.10
N ASP A 47 15.24 -8.90 -23.54
CA ASP A 47 13.88 -9.27 -23.90
C ASP A 47 12.91 -8.08 -23.80
N GLY A 48 12.66 -7.40 -24.90
CA GLY A 48 11.75 -6.24 -25.01
C GLY A 48 10.30 -6.55 -24.69
N THR A 49 9.90 -7.82 -24.53
CA THR A 49 8.52 -8.20 -24.22
C THR A 49 8.21 -8.12 -22.72
N LEU A 50 9.23 -8.03 -21.85
CA LEU A 50 9.04 -7.93 -20.40
C LEU A 50 8.21 -6.71 -20.02
N SER A 51 7.18 -6.93 -19.20
CA SER A 51 6.21 -5.90 -18.80
C SER A 51 6.28 -5.64 -17.29
N PHE A 52 6.48 -4.40 -16.91
CA PHE A 52 6.45 -3.93 -15.52
C PHE A 52 6.10 -2.45 -15.43
N ARG A 53 5.65 -2.01 -14.25
CA ARG A 53 5.32 -0.60 -13.98
C ARG A 53 6.46 0.11 -13.26
N TRP A 54 6.71 1.34 -13.63
CA TRP A 54 7.63 2.25 -12.94
C TRP A 54 7.35 3.71 -13.34
N SER A 55 7.87 4.67 -12.56
CA SER A 55 7.79 6.10 -12.90
C SER A 55 8.94 6.88 -12.29
N CYS A 56 8.90 7.28 -11.01
CA CYS A 56 9.80 8.27 -10.41
C CYS A 56 11.25 7.81 -10.21
N ARG A 57 11.53 6.51 -10.09
CA ARG A 57 12.85 5.91 -9.80
C ARG A 57 13.50 6.36 -8.46
N MET A 58 12.75 6.96 -7.55
CA MET A 58 13.26 7.54 -6.30
C MET A 58 12.41 7.21 -5.07
N GLY A 59 11.66 6.11 -5.12
CA GLY A 59 10.88 5.62 -3.97
C GLY A 59 9.69 6.51 -3.56
N ILE A 60 9.12 7.33 -4.46
CA ILE A 60 8.06 8.30 -4.13
C ILE A 60 6.70 7.92 -4.71
N CYS A 61 6.62 7.43 -5.96
CA CYS A 61 5.34 7.25 -6.65
C CYS A 61 4.63 5.93 -6.37
N GLY A 62 5.32 4.92 -5.78
CA GLY A 62 4.73 3.62 -5.48
C GLY A 62 4.56 2.67 -6.68
N SER A 63 4.71 3.14 -7.93
CA SER A 63 4.38 2.37 -9.14
C SER A 63 5.20 1.09 -9.33
N CYS A 64 6.43 1.03 -8.81
CA CYS A 64 7.36 -0.06 -9.00
C CYS A 64 7.33 -1.12 -7.88
N GLY A 65 6.21 -1.24 -7.16
CA GLY A 65 6.02 -2.29 -6.17
C GLY A 65 6.05 -3.67 -6.79
N MET A 66 6.86 -4.56 -6.25
CA MET A 66 7.05 -5.96 -6.69
C MET A 66 7.39 -6.83 -5.50
N THR A 67 7.30 -8.14 -5.67
CA THR A 67 7.82 -9.10 -4.69
C THR A 67 9.27 -9.44 -5.06
N VAL A 68 10.23 -9.12 -4.19
CA VAL A 68 11.65 -9.41 -4.39
C VAL A 68 12.09 -10.40 -3.32
N ASN A 69 12.57 -11.57 -3.74
CA ASN A 69 12.93 -12.69 -2.85
C ASN A 69 11.87 -13.00 -1.79
N GLY A 70 10.60 -12.93 -2.18
CA GLY A 70 9.47 -13.23 -1.32
C GLY A 70 8.89 -12.05 -0.54
N GLU A 71 9.59 -10.89 -0.50
CA GLU A 71 9.17 -9.70 0.24
C GLU A 71 8.64 -8.61 -0.69
N PRO A 72 7.49 -7.96 -0.38
CA PRO A 72 6.98 -6.85 -1.16
C PRO A 72 7.84 -5.59 -0.96
N GLN A 73 8.45 -5.10 -2.03
CA GLN A 73 9.39 -3.99 -2.01
C GLN A 73 9.20 -3.04 -3.19
N LEU A 74 9.76 -1.82 -3.10
CA LEU A 74 9.88 -0.91 -4.23
C LEU A 74 11.15 -1.25 -5.02
N SER A 75 11.02 -1.80 -6.21
CA SER A 75 12.16 -2.24 -7.03
C SER A 75 13.17 -1.12 -7.35
N CYS A 76 12.75 0.15 -7.33
CA CYS A 76 13.64 1.30 -7.52
C CYS A 76 14.47 1.68 -6.27
N ALA A 77 14.18 1.10 -5.12
CA ALA A 77 14.87 1.36 -3.85
C ALA A 77 15.49 0.09 -3.24
N THR A 78 15.50 -1.01 -3.99
CA THR A 78 16.04 -2.31 -3.60
C THR A 78 17.28 -2.59 -4.45
N PHE A 79 18.47 -2.58 -3.84
CA PHE A 79 19.72 -2.65 -4.59
C PHE A 79 20.13 -4.10 -4.89
N LEU A 80 20.66 -4.34 -6.11
CA LEU A 80 21.13 -5.66 -6.52
C LEU A 80 22.30 -6.16 -5.67
N THR A 81 23.15 -5.24 -5.21
CA THR A 81 24.29 -5.54 -4.35
C THR A 81 23.90 -6.18 -3.02
N ASP A 82 22.70 -5.92 -2.50
CA ASP A 82 22.22 -6.46 -1.23
C ASP A 82 21.92 -7.97 -1.32
N TYR A 83 21.81 -8.50 -2.54
CA TYR A 83 21.50 -9.90 -2.82
C TYR A 83 22.67 -10.69 -3.41
N ALA A 84 23.74 -10.03 -3.79
CA ALA A 84 24.91 -10.69 -4.40
C ALA A 84 25.57 -11.69 -3.42
N PRO A 85 26.07 -12.83 -3.91
CA PRO A 85 26.14 -13.31 -5.30
C PRO A 85 24.92 -14.14 -5.74
N GLY A 86 23.91 -14.31 -4.93
CA GLY A 86 22.76 -15.16 -5.20
C GLY A 86 21.80 -14.59 -6.25
N PRO A 87 20.85 -15.38 -6.75
CA PRO A 87 19.83 -14.88 -7.65
C PRO A 87 18.87 -13.93 -6.93
N VAL A 88 18.36 -12.95 -7.68
CA VAL A 88 17.27 -12.07 -7.24
C VAL A 88 16.00 -12.52 -7.94
N ARG A 89 15.08 -13.09 -7.16
CA ARG A 89 13.78 -13.50 -7.66
C ARG A 89 12.81 -12.33 -7.62
N VAL A 90 12.20 -12.02 -8.77
CA VAL A 90 11.27 -10.91 -8.94
C VAL A 90 9.92 -11.43 -9.43
N GLU A 91 8.89 -11.18 -8.65
CA GLU A 91 7.53 -11.63 -8.89
C GLU A 91 6.55 -10.45 -8.80
N PRO A 92 5.34 -10.53 -9.39
CA PRO A 92 4.31 -9.53 -9.17
C PRO A 92 3.91 -9.45 -7.68
N LEU A 93 3.31 -8.34 -7.26
CA LEU A 93 2.74 -8.24 -5.91
C LEU A 93 1.68 -9.32 -5.72
N ARG A 94 1.75 -10.01 -4.57
CA ARG A 94 0.78 -11.02 -4.16
C ARG A 94 -0.58 -10.40 -3.89
N ASN A 95 -1.60 -11.23 -3.87
CA ASN A 95 -2.99 -10.87 -3.53
C ASN A 95 -3.66 -9.98 -4.57
N PHE A 96 -3.09 -9.87 -5.77
CA PHE A 96 -3.66 -9.14 -6.90
C PHE A 96 -3.67 -10.03 -8.15
N PRO A 97 -4.69 -9.95 -9.00
CA PRO A 97 -4.67 -10.62 -10.31
C PRO A 97 -3.50 -10.11 -11.15
N VAL A 98 -2.83 -11.02 -11.84
CA VAL A 98 -1.72 -10.67 -12.74
C VAL A 98 -2.29 -10.43 -14.13
N ILE A 99 -2.02 -9.25 -14.71
CA ILE A 99 -2.38 -8.92 -16.09
C ILE A 99 -1.36 -9.48 -17.06
N ARG A 100 -0.06 -9.21 -16.81
CA ARG A 100 1.08 -9.66 -17.62
C ARG A 100 2.36 -9.50 -16.83
N ASP A 101 3.20 -10.52 -16.82
CA ASP A 101 4.51 -10.54 -16.15
C ASP A 101 4.44 -9.99 -14.71
N LEU A 102 5.00 -8.79 -14.47
CA LEU A 102 5.03 -8.11 -13.17
C LEU A 102 3.91 -7.06 -13.01
N VAL A 103 3.01 -6.96 -14.00
CA VAL A 103 1.90 -6.00 -13.98
C VAL A 103 0.67 -6.65 -13.36
N ILE A 104 0.16 -6.07 -12.29
CA ILE A 104 -1.04 -6.51 -11.57
C ILE A 104 -2.24 -5.62 -11.88
N ASP A 105 -3.44 -6.17 -11.70
CA ASP A 105 -4.69 -5.42 -11.66
C ASP A 105 -4.86 -4.77 -10.27
N ILE A 106 -5.15 -3.47 -10.26
CA ILE A 106 -5.32 -2.67 -9.04
C ILE A 106 -6.74 -2.12 -8.88
N ASP A 107 -7.68 -2.54 -9.70
CA ASP A 107 -9.02 -1.98 -9.74
C ASP A 107 -9.78 -2.18 -8.42
N ASP A 108 -9.59 -3.31 -7.74
CA ASP A 108 -10.16 -3.55 -6.41
C ASP A 108 -9.69 -2.48 -5.39
N PHE A 109 -8.38 -2.20 -5.34
CA PHE A 109 -7.87 -1.13 -4.49
C PHE A 109 -8.43 0.25 -4.87
N MET A 110 -8.50 0.55 -6.17
CA MET A 110 -9.01 1.84 -6.67
C MET A 110 -10.50 2.02 -6.39
N THR A 111 -11.27 0.92 -6.30
CA THR A 111 -12.70 0.93 -5.95
C THR A 111 -12.91 1.12 -4.45
N LYS A 112 -12.14 0.44 -3.61
CA LYS A 112 -12.25 0.49 -2.14
C LYS A 112 -11.74 1.81 -1.54
N LEU A 113 -10.74 2.42 -2.17
CA LEU A 113 -10.12 3.64 -1.64
C LEU A 113 -11.12 4.81 -1.49
N PRO A 114 -11.97 5.16 -2.48
CA PRO A 114 -12.97 6.23 -2.33
C PRO A 114 -14.03 5.95 -1.26
N GLU A 115 -14.33 4.68 -0.97
CA GLU A 115 -15.34 4.32 0.05
C GLU A 115 -14.99 4.84 1.44
N VAL A 116 -13.71 4.91 1.77
CA VAL A 116 -13.23 5.45 3.03
C VAL A 116 -13.09 6.98 3.02
N LYS A 117 -13.48 7.65 1.93
CA LYS A 117 -13.47 9.11 1.78
C LYS A 117 -12.15 9.74 2.24
N PRO A 118 -11.00 9.42 1.58
CA PRO A 118 -9.68 9.89 1.99
C PRO A 118 -9.43 11.33 1.54
N TRP A 119 -10.26 12.25 2.00
CA TRP A 119 -10.19 13.71 1.78
C TRP A 119 -10.83 14.46 2.95
N ILE A 120 -10.51 15.76 3.07
CA ILE A 120 -11.12 16.63 4.09
C ILE A 120 -12.61 16.80 3.80
N ILE A 121 -13.44 16.58 4.81
CA ILE A 121 -14.88 16.79 4.78
C ILE A 121 -15.19 17.88 5.81
N ARG A 122 -15.93 18.92 5.40
CA ARG A 122 -16.42 20.00 6.28
C ARG A 122 -17.81 20.43 5.84
N ASP A 123 -18.70 20.59 6.81
CA ASP A 123 -20.07 21.05 6.55
C ASP A 123 -20.13 22.56 6.26
N VAL A 124 -19.25 23.33 6.91
CA VAL A 124 -19.17 24.78 6.76
C VAL A 124 -17.78 25.20 6.35
N HIS A 125 -17.69 25.93 5.26
CA HIS A 125 -16.45 26.58 4.82
C HIS A 125 -16.41 28.00 5.32
N SER A 126 -15.41 28.37 6.13
CA SER A 126 -15.17 29.75 6.49
C SER A 126 -14.82 30.57 5.25
N PRO A 127 -15.34 31.79 5.10
CA PRO A 127 -14.93 32.71 4.04
C PRO A 127 -13.41 32.93 4.08
N VAL A 128 -12.81 33.12 2.90
CA VAL A 128 -11.34 33.34 2.78
C VAL A 128 -10.88 34.52 3.63
N GLU A 129 -11.74 35.50 3.82
CA GLU A 129 -11.51 36.71 4.60
C GLU A 129 -11.36 36.45 6.12
N GLU A 130 -11.88 35.32 6.60
CA GLU A 130 -11.73 34.89 8.00
C GLU A 130 -10.37 34.23 8.30
N GLY A 131 -9.58 33.96 7.24
CA GLY A 131 -8.24 33.41 7.35
C GLY A 131 -8.16 31.90 7.14
N GLU A 132 -7.06 31.31 7.60
CA GLU A 132 -6.72 29.91 7.38
C GLU A 132 -7.24 29.01 8.51
N TYR A 133 -7.47 27.73 8.18
CA TYR A 133 -7.73 26.70 9.18
C TYR A 133 -6.42 26.32 9.90
N LEU A 134 -6.23 26.86 11.08
CA LEU A 134 -5.01 26.67 11.85
C LEU A 134 -4.97 25.28 12.50
N GLN A 135 -3.76 24.73 12.60
CA GLN A 135 -3.44 23.53 13.35
C GLN A 135 -2.24 23.79 14.24
N THR A 136 -2.23 23.18 15.41
CA THR A 136 -1.03 23.13 16.26
C THR A 136 -0.05 22.04 15.75
N PRO A 137 1.22 22.14 16.06
CA PRO A 137 2.21 21.06 15.77
C PRO A 137 1.76 19.71 16.37
N GLN A 138 1.16 19.69 17.55
CA GLN A 138 0.68 18.47 18.19
C GLN A 138 -0.46 17.81 17.41
N GLU A 139 -1.39 18.59 16.88
CA GLU A 139 -2.48 18.06 16.03
C GLU A 139 -1.93 17.49 14.73
N LEU A 140 -0.90 18.10 14.13
CA LEU A 140 -0.22 17.57 12.96
C LEU A 140 0.47 16.23 13.25
N ASP A 141 1.17 16.13 14.39
CA ASP A 141 1.91 14.93 14.80
C ASP A 141 0.98 13.70 14.94
N GLU A 142 -0.29 13.90 15.30
CA GLU A 142 -1.29 12.83 15.45
C GLU A 142 -1.50 12.01 14.17
N TYR A 143 -1.39 12.63 12.99
CA TYR A 143 -1.70 11.98 11.72
C TYR A 143 -0.56 12.04 10.69
N GLN A 144 0.52 12.77 10.94
CA GLN A 144 1.58 13.03 9.95
C GLN A 144 2.11 11.75 9.30
N GLN A 145 2.37 10.70 10.09
CA GLN A 145 2.85 9.43 9.55
C GLN A 145 1.90 8.82 8.51
N PHE A 146 0.58 8.91 8.73
CA PHE A 146 -0.40 8.36 7.80
C PHE A 146 -0.47 9.15 6.49
N SER A 147 -0.08 10.43 6.51
CA SER A 147 0.04 11.28 5.32
C SER A 147 1.18 10.88 4.41
N MET A 148 2.13 10.06 4.88
CA MET A 148 3.25 9.56 4.08
C MET A 148 2.86 8.42 3.13
N CYS A 149 1.62 7.94 3.16
CA CYS A 149 1.17 6.87 2.28
C CYS A 149 1.25 7.29 0.82
N ILE A 150 1.90 6.45 0.00
CA ILE A 150 2.10 6.65 -1.45
C ILE A 150 1.26 5.69 -2.30
N ASN A 151 0.30 4.99 -1.70
CA ASN A 151 -0.58 4.04 -2.37
C ASN A 151 0.17 2.97 -3.20
N CYS A 152 1.30 2.46 -2.67
CA CYS A 152 2.16 1.49 -3.37
C CYS A 152 1.65 0.04 -3.29
N MET A 153 0.62 -0.24 -2.48
CA MET A 153 -0.02 -1.55 -2.29
C MET A 153 0.89 -2.64 -1.67
N LEU A 154 2.10 -2.35 -1.24
CA LEU A 154 2.98 -3.34 -0.59
C LEU A 154 2.34 -3.91 0.68
N CYS A 155 1.63 -3.09 1.45
CA CYS A 155 0.91 -3.50 2.65
C CYS A 155 -0.29 -4.43 2.35
N TYR A 156 -0.91 -4.35 1.17
CA TYR A 156 -1.92 -5.30 0.69
C TYR A 156 -1.27 -6.62 0.30
N SER A 157 -0.15 -6.56 -0.40
CA SER A 157 0.63 -7.75 -0.80
C SER A 157 1.14 -8.52 0.41
N ALA A 158 1.52 -7.84 1.49
CA ALA A 158 1.97 -8.45 2.74
C ALA A 158 0.83 -8.94 3.64
N CYS A 159 -0.42 -8.53 3.39
CA CYS A 159 -1.54 -8.80 4.29
C CYS A 159 -2.12 -10.21 4.09
N PRO A 160 -2.02 -11.12 5.08
CA PRO A 160 -2.61 -12.46 4.96
C PRO A 160 -4.14 -12.42 4.98
N VAL A 161 -4.73 -11.43 5.64
CA VAL A 161 -6.19 -11.28 5.67
C VAL A 161 -6.73 -10.91 4.29
N TYR A 162 -6.10 -9.95 3.61
CA TYR A 162 -6.53 -9.54 2.27
C TYR A 162 -6.43 -10.68 1.23
N SER A 163 -5.52 -11.64 1.46
CA SER A 163 -5.40 -12.85 0.65
C SER A 163 -6.61 -13.79 0.81
N LEU A 164 -7.19 -13.85 2.00
CA LEU A 164 -8.25 -14.81 2.37
C LEU A 164 -9.65 -14.19 2.30
N GLU A 165 -9.75 -12.89 2.51
CA GLU A 165 -10.99 -12.10 2.59
C GLU A 165 -10.94 -10.98 1.54
N PRO A 166 -11.30 -11.25 0.28
CA PRO A 166 -11.20 -10.26 -0.80
C PRO A 166 -12.04 -8.99 -0.55
N ASP A 167 -13.11 -9.09 0.25
CA ASP A 167 -13.96 -7.95 0.60
C ASP A 167 -13.34 -7.04 1.67
N PHE A 168 -12.27 -7.47 2.33
CA PHE A 168 -11.57 -6.63 3.30
C PHE A 168 -11.09 -5.34 2.64
N ILE A 169 -11.45 -4.20 3.23
CA ILE A 169 -11.11 -2.86 2.70
C ILE A 169 -9.60 -2.68 2.54
N GLY A 170 -8.83 -3.27 3.45
CA GLY A 170 -7.38 -3.31 3.37
C GLY A 170 -6.65 -2.25 4.19
N PRO A 171 -5.34 -2.48 4.43
CA PRO A 171 -4.58 -1.72 5.42
C PRO A 171 -4.38 -0.25 5.05
N ALA A 172 -4.01 0.07 3.80
CA ALA A 172 -3.75 1.47 3.43
C ALA A 172 -5.02 2.31 3.39
N ALA A 173 -6.16 1.78 2.91
CA ALA A 173 -7.42 2.51 2.91
C ALA A 173 -7.85 2.89 4.34
N ILE A 174 -7.75 1.95 5.29
CA ILE A 174 -8.07 2.23 6.70
C ILE A 174 -7.09 3.24 7.31
N ALA A 175 -5.79 3.12 7.01
CA ALA A 175 -4.79 4.09 7.49
C ALA A 175 -5.04 5.50 6.95
N LEU A 176 -5.43 5.62 5.67
CA LEU A 176 -5.81 6.90 5.07
C LEU A 176 -7.10 7.46 5.67
N ALA A 177 -8.11 6.63 5.92
CA ALA A 177 -9.30 7.07 6.66
C ALA A 177 -8.94 7.62 8.03
N GLN A 178 -8.04 6.92 8.76
CA GLN A 178 -7.58 7.35 10.08
C GLN A 178 -6.77 8.65 10.02
N ARG A 179 -6.00 8.87 8.95
CA ARG A 179 -5.33 10.14 8.68
C ARG A 179 -6.31 11.31 8.75
N TYR A 180 -7.47 11.19 8.11
CA TYR A 180 -8.49 12.25 8.09
C TYR A 180 -9.30 12.30 9.37
N ASN A 181 -9.59 11.15 10.00
CA ASN A 181 -10.27 11.12 11.28
C ASN A 181 -9.47 11.77 12.43
N LEU A 182 -8.15 11.86 12.29
CA LEU A 182 -7.26 12.52 13.26
C LEU A 182 -6.94 13.97 12.91
N ASP A 183 -7.30 14.43 11.72
CA ASP A 183 -7.10 15.82 11.32
C ASP A 183 -8.14 16.72 12.00
N SER A 184 -7.69 17.65 12.84
CA SER A 184 -8.57 18.56 13.60
C SER A 184 -9.44 19.46 12.71
N ARG A 185 -9.12 19.54 11.42
CA ARG A 185 -9.87 20.32 10.42
C ARG A 185 -10.96 19.49 9.73
N ASP A 186 -10.99 18.17 9.94
CA ASP A 186 -11.95 17.26 9.31
C ASP A 186 -13.17 17.00 10.20
N GLU A 187 -14.36 16.99 9.62
CA GLU A 187 -15.64 16.70 10.25
C GLU A 187 -16.27 15.39 9.76
N GLY A 188 -15.60 14.65 8.85
CA GLY A 188 -16.12 13.49 8.14
C GLY A 188 -16.04 12.14 8.90
N ALA A 189 -15.62 12.12 10.16
CA ALA A 189 -15.43 10.88 10.92
C ALA A 189 -16.70 10.02 11.00
N GLU A 190 -17.88 10.66 11.08
CA GLU A 190 -19.18 9.95 11.15
C GLU A 190 -19.53 9.32 9.80
N GLU A 191 -19.19 9.98 8.70
CA GLU A 191 -19.46 9.47 7.35
C GLU A 191 -18.59 8.24 7.02
N ARG A 192 -17.34 8.19 7.54
CA ARG A 192 -16.43 7.04 7.36
C ARG A 192 -16.78 5.87 8.27
N ARG A 193 -17.53 6.11 9.33
CA ARG A 193 -17.82 5.12 10.37
C ARG A 193 -18.51 3.87 9.84
N ALA A 194 -19.49 4.02 8.97
CA ALA A 194 -20.25 2.90 8.44
C ALA A 194 -19.34 1.88 7.74
N VAL A 195 -18.45 2.37 6.88
CA VAL A 195 -17.50 1.55 6.15
C VAL A 195 -16.41 0.98 7.06
N LEU A 196 -15.80 1.82 7.92
CA LEU A 196 -14.71 1.38 8.80
C LEU A 196 -15.16 0.37 9.85
N SER A 197 -16.41 0.45 10.33
CA SER A 197 -16.95 -0.45 11.37
C SER A 197 -17.72 -1.63 10.80
N SER A 198 -17.75 -1.81 9.47
CA SER A 198 -18.32 -3.00 8.84
C SER A 198 -17.51 -4.26 9.18
N PRO A 199 -18.05 -5.47 8.98
CA PRO A 199 -17.28 -6.71 9.09
C PRO A 199 -16.04 -6.72 8.21
N GLU A 200 -16.12 -6.15 6.99
CA GLU A 200 -15.06 -6.03 6.00
C GLU A 200 -14.08 -4.89 6.29
N GLY A 201 -14.38 -4.05 7.28
CA GLY A 201 -13.55 -2.94 7.76
C GLY A 201 -12.50 -3.37 8.78
N ILE A 202 -12.41 -2.61 9.88
CA ILE A 202 -11.39 -2.84 10.90
C ILE A 202 -11.48 -4.22 11.57
N TRP A 203 -12.67 -4.82 11.63
CA TRP A 203 -12.89 -6.07 12.36
C TRP A 203 -12.33 -7.29 11.63
N ALA A 204 -12.18 -7.25 10.32
CA ALA A 204 -11.50 -8.30 9.54
C ALA A 204 -10.02 -8.44 9.94
N CYS A 205 -9.36 -7.36 10.35
CA CYS A 205 -7.93 -7.37 10.67
C CYS A 205 -7.62 -8.21 11.92
N THR A 206 -6.69 -9.16 11.80
CA THR A 206 -6.21 -10.04 12.89
C THR A 206 -4.94 -9.54 13.60
N PHE A 207 -4.42 -8.39 13.21
CA PHE A 207 -3.24 -7.73 13.78
C PHE A 207 -1.93 -8.52 13.64
N VAL A 208 -1.67 -9.07 12.47
CA VAL A 208 -0.38 -9.75 12.19
C VAL A 208 0.78 -8.75 12.12
N GLY A 209 0.56 -7.53 11.61
CA GLY A 209 1.57 -6.46 11.58
C GLY A 209 2.39 -6.36 10.29
N GLU A 210 2.33 -7.36 9.40
CA GLU A 210 3.10 -7.39 8.16
C GLU A 210 2.91 -6.17 7.25
N CYS A 211 1.71 -5.57 7.27
CA CYS A 211 1.43 -4.35 6.51
C CYS A 211 2.25 -3.14 6.99
N SER A 212 2.57 -3.07 8.28
CA SER A 212 3.42 -2.01 8.84
C SER A 212 4.90 -2.30 8.58
N ALA A 213 5.31 -3.56 8.69
CA ALA A 213 6.68 -4.00 8.39
C ALA A 213 7.04 -3.75 6.91
N ALA A 214 6.13 -4.04 5.99
CA ALA A 214 6.34 -3.87 4.55
C ALA A 214 6.27 -2.40 4.07
N CYS A 215 5.93 -1.44 4.94
CA CYS A 215 5.72 -0.06 4.49
C CYS A 215 7.03 0.68 4.24
N PRO A 216 7.37 1.08 2.99
CA PRO A 216 8.62 1.76 2.65
C PRO A 216 8.65 3.22 3.11
N LYS A 217 7.53 3.72 3.66
CA LYS A 217 7.36 5.11 4.15
C LYS A 217 7.18 5.22 5.65
N GLY A 218 7.30 4.10 6.38
CA GLY A 218 7.14 4.10 7.83
C GLY A 218 5.72 4.40 8.31
N VAL A 219 4.72 4.24 7.45
CA VAL A 219 3.32 4.26 7.88
C VAL A 219 3.04 2.99 8.67
N ASP A 220 2.25 3.11 9.74
CA ASP A 220 1.79 1.99 10.55
C ASP A 220 0.29 1.71 10.33
N PRO A 221 -0.10 0.99 9.25
CA PRO A 221 -1.50 0.67 9.03
C PRO A 221 -2.09 -0.24 10.11
N ALA A 222 -1.30 -1.17 10.66
CA ALA A 222 -1.75 -2.05 11.73
C ALA A 222 -2.11 -1.23 12.99
N GLY A 223 -1.26 -0.28 13.37
CA GLY A 223 -1.52 0.65 14.47
C GLY A 223 -2.74 1.54 14.21
N ALA A 224 -2.92 2.05 12.98
CA ALA A 224 -4.11 2.82 12.59
C ALA A 224 -5.40 2.02 12.84
N ILE A 225 -5.43 0.76 12.40
CA ILE A 225 -6.56 -0.14 12.59
C ILE A 225 -6.85 -0.35 14.07
N GLN A 226 -5.82 -0.62 14.90
CA GLN A 226 -6.00 -0.86 16.33
C GLN A 226 -6.47 0.40 17.06
N ARG A 227 -5.93 1.58 16.74
CA ARG A 227 -6.42 2.86 17.29
C ARG A 227 -7.90 3.05 16.98
N TYR A 228 -8.33 2.77 15.76
CA TYR A 228 -9.74 2.91 15.39
C TYR A 228 -10.63 1.84 16.06
N LYS A 229 -10.17 0.59 16.25
CA LYS A 229 -10.90 -0.43 17.02
C LYS A 229 -11.21 0.04 18.44
N LEU A 230 -10.24 0.66 19.12
CA LEU A 230 -10.45 1.22 20.45
C LEU A 230 -11.51 2.33 20.43
N THR A 231 -11.46 3.23 19.45
CA THR A 231 -12.43 4.30 19.25
C THR A 231 -13.83 3.74 18.99
N ALA A 232 -13.96 2.75 18.11
CA ALA A 232 -15.22 2.11 17.77
C ALA A 232 -15.83 1.36 18.97
N ALA A 233 -15.01 0.61 19.73
CA ALA A 233 -15.45 -0.13 20.92
C ALA A 233 -15.93 0.80 22.03
N THR A 234 -15.16 1.85 22.35
CA THR A 234 -15.54 2.84 23.39
C THR A 234 -16.84 3.56 23.03
N ARG A 235 -17.02 3.87 21.76
CA ARG A 235 -18.25 4.50 21.26
C ARG A 235 -19.45 3.56 21.36
N SER A 236 -19.31 2.30 20.97
CA SER A 236 -20.37 1.30 21.08
C SER A 236 -20.83 1.11 22.53
N ILE A 237 -19.89 1.08 23.49
CA ILE A 237 -20.18 1.02 24.90
C ILE A 237 -20.98 2.27 25.36
N LYS A 238 -20.55 3.47 24.92
CA LYS A 238 -21.23 4.71 25.22
C LYS A 238 -22.66 4.76 24.68
N ASP A 239 -22.85 4.32 23.42
CA ASP A 239 -24.17 4.26 22.78
C ASP A 239 -25.10 3.26 23.50
N LEU A 240 -24.56 2.14 24.04
CA LEU A 240 -25.30 1.16 24.83
C LEU A 240 -25.72 1.73 26.19
N LEU A 241 -24.83 2.46 26.87
CA LEU A 241 -25.09 3.00 28.20
C LEU A 241 -25.93 4.29 28.16
N MET A 242 -25.85 5.06 27.10
CA MET A 242 -26.55 6.33 26.90
C MET A 242 -27.28 6.32 25.55
N PRO A 243 -28.34 5.51 25.39
CA PRO A 243 -29.07 5.45 24.13
C PRO A 243 -29.62 6.84 23.80
N ARG A 244 -29.29 7.35 22.62
CA ARG A 244 -29.84 8.62 22.13
C ARG A 244 -31.35 8.48 22.06
N SER A 245 -32.09 9.33 22.79
CA SER A 245 -33.53 9.42 22.60
C SER A 245 -33.83 9.70 21.15
N ARG A 246 -34.55 8.80 20.47
CA ARG A 246 -35.02 9.01 19.10
C ARG A 246 -35.82 10.32 19.09
N ARG A 247 -35.27 11.35 18.45
CA ARG A 247 -36.06 12.51 18.03
C ARG A 247 -36.55 12.28 16.63
#